data_cbf5387137b209c4924048271f70f9c4
#
_entry.id   cbf5387137b209c4924048271f70f9c4
#
_cell.length_a   1.000
_cell.length_b   1.000
_cell.length_c   1.000
_cell.angle_alpha   90.00
_cell.angle_beta   90.00
_cell.angle_gamma   90.00
#
_symmetry.space_group_name_H-M   'P 1'
#
loop_
_entity.id
_entity.type
_entity.pdbx_description
1 polymer ?
#
loop_
_entity_poly.entity_id
_entity_poly.type
_entity_poly.pdbx_seq_one_letter_code
_entity_poly.pdbx_strand_id
1 'polypeptide(L)'
;RVVDGVPLSYLMTHVPESVAVTFTKQDLASRPLLELLERAGVKAEQARQRISAVPASPDVADALDVRPGSPLIELVRVVYDQDGNGVEHLHALYRPDRYTLEFDLVRSGTAEAKAWSPVARKPARRNGKLSN
;
A
#
# COMPACT_ATOMS: atom_id res chain seq x y z
N ARG A 1 6.56 9.14 -1.93
CA ARG A 1 7.61 8.21 -2.36
C ARG A 1 8.18 8.62 -3.70
N VAL A 2 9.49 8.64 -3.80
CA VAL A 2 10.24 9.04 -4.99
C VAL A 2 11.06 7.84 -5.48
N VAL A 3 11.03 7.59 -6.78
CA VAL A 3 11.82 6.52 -7.43
C VAL A 3 12.62 7.15 -8.56
N ASP A 4 13.93 6.95 -8.56
CA ASP A 4 14.87 7.54 -9.55
C ASP A 4 14.71 9.06 -9.72
N GLY A 5 14.52 9.78 -8.61
CA GLY A 5 14.32 11.23 -8.60
C GLY A 5 12.94 11.70 -9.04
N VAL A 6 12.02 10.79 -9.39
CA VAL A 6 10.68 11.13 -9.86
C VAL A 6 9.63 10.73 -8.81
N PRO A 7 8.70 11.63 -8.45
CA PRO A 7 7.61 11.30 -7.56
C PRO A 7 6.72 10.19 -8.15
N LEU A 8 6.49 9.15 -7.36
CA LEU A 8 5.62 8.03 -7.71
C LEU A 8 4.30 8.08 -6.97
N SER A 9 4.34 8.32 -5.68
CA SER A 9 3.17 8.23 -4.81
C SER A 9 3.21 9.21 -3.66
N TYR A 10 2.02 9.62 -3.26
CA TYR A 10 1.74 10.40 -2.07
C TYR A 10 1.03 9.49 -1.07
N LEU A 11 1.62 9.29 0.10
CA LEU A 11 1.14 8.34 1.10
C LEU A 11 0.82 9.06 2.42
N MET A 12 -0.31 8.70 3.01
CA MET A 12 -0.70 9.11 4.35
C MET A 12 -1.12 7.88 5.13
N THR A 13 -0.47 7.65 6.26
CA THR A 13 -0.74 6.48 7.09
C THR A 13 -1.06 6.91 8.51
N HIS A 14 -2.11 6.33 9.08
CA HIS A 14 -2.51 6.54 10.46
C HIS A 14 -2.50 5.21 11.21
N VAL A 15 -1.97 5.23 12.41
CA VAL A 15 -1.98 4.11 13.35
C VAL A 15 -2.45 4.60 14.72
N PRO A 16 -2.97 3.73 15.62
CA PRO A 16 -3.30 4.13 16.97
C PRO A 16 -2.11 4.74 17.69
N GLU A 17 -2.33 5.79 18.46
CA GLU A 17 -1.27 6.50 19.19
C GLU A 17 -0.47 5.57 20.10
N SER A 18 -1.15 4.65 20.78
CA SER A 18 -0.51 3.64 21.65
C SER A 18 0.50 2.76 20.92
N VAL A 19 0.34 2.57 19.62
CA VAL A 19 1.26 1.83 18.76
C VAL A 19 2.32 2.76 18.19
N ALA A 20 1.92 3.94 17.73
CA ALA A 20 2.81 4.92 17.10
C ALA A 20 3.95 5.36 18.03
N VAL A 21 3.70 5.48 19.33
CA VAL A 21 4.72 5.87 20.33
C VAL A 21 5.86 4.85 20.47
N THR A 22 5.67 3.62 20.00
CA THR A 22 6.71 2.58 20.01
C THR A 22 7.66 2.69 18.81
N PHE A 23 7.34 3.51 17.81
CA PHE A 23 8.12 3.66 16.58
C PHE A 23 9.08 4.83 16.67
N THR A 24 10.29 4.64 16.19
CA THR A 24 11.25 5.73 15.96
C THR A 24 11.16 6.23 14.53
N LYS A 25 11.69 7.43 14.28
CA LYS A 25 11.80 7.95 12.89
C LYS A 25 12.66 7.04 12.01
N GLN A 26 13.69 6.43 12.58
CA GLN A 26 14.55 5.50 11.88
C GLN A 26 13.82 4.20 11.53
N ASP A 27 12.98 3.68 12.43
CA ASP A 27 12.15 2.51 12.15
C ASP A 27 11.24 2.77 10.95
N LEU A 28 10.54 3.90 10.96
CA LEU A 28 9.62 4.29 9.87
C LEU A 28 10.34 4.48 8.52
N ALA A 29 11.60 4.90 8.55
CA ALA A 29 12.39 5.08 7.34
C ALA A 29 12.95 3.77 6.75
N SER A 30 13.19 2.76 7.60
CA SER A 30 13.95 1.56 7.23
C SER A 30 13.17 0.25 7.23
N ARG A 31 11.97 0.21 7.85
CA ARG A 31 11.19 -1.02 8.03
C ARG A 31 9.79 -0.92 7.45
N PRO A 32 9.25 -2.02 6.91
CA PRO A 32 7.84 -2.09 6.55
C PRO A 32 6.94 -1.86 7.77
N LEU A 33 5.85 -1.14 7.60
CA LEU A 33 4.94 -0.83 8.70
C LEU A 33 4.32 -2.09 9.32
N LEU A 34 4.01 -3.10 8.53
CA LEU A 34 3.51 -4.39 9.03
C LEU A 34 4.48 -5.02 10.05
N GLU A 35 5.77 -5.00 9.77
CA GLU A 35 6.79 -5.49 10.70
C GLU A 35 6.81 -4.69 12.02
N LEU A 36 6.68 -3.37 11.93
CA LEU A 36 6.63 -2.51 13.12
C LEU A 36 5.38 -2.76 13.97
N LEU A 37 4.23 -2.99 13.33
CA LEU A 37 2.99 -3.38 14.02
C LEU A 37 3.16 -4.72 14.75
N GLU A 38 3.72 -5.71 14.09
CA GLU A 38 3.97 -7.03 14.69
C GLU A 38 4.93 -6.95 15.88
N ARG A 39 5.99 -6.17 15.77
CA ARG A 39 6.92 -5.90 16.89
C ARG A 39 6.25 -5.22 18.08
N ALA A 40 5.26 -4.38 17.84
CA ALA A 40 4.47 -3.75 18.88
C ALA A 40 3.40 -4.68 19.49
N GLY A 41 3.34 -5.94 19.09
CA GLY A 41 2.38 -6.92 19.57
C GLY A 41 1.02 -6.86 18.87
N VAL A 42 0.91 -6.11 17.80
CA VAL A 42 -0.32 -6.02 16.99
C VAL A 42 -0.35 -7.16 15.98
N LYS A 43 -1.39 -7.99 16.05
CA LYS A 43 -1.62 -9.08 15.08
C LYS A 43 -2.56 -8.58 13.98
N ALA A 44 -1.98 -8.12 12.87
CA ALA A 44 -2.73 -7.77 11.68
C ALA A 44 -3.20 -9.03 10.96
N GLU A 45 -4.51 -9.25 10.89
CA GLU A 45 -5.08 -10.48 10.31
C GLU A 45 -5.94 -10.24 9.08
N GLN A 46 -6.59 -9.10 8.98
CA GLN A 46 -7.51 -8.78 7.90
C GLN A 46 -7.25 -7.37 7.39
N ALA A 47 -7.54 -7.16 6.12
CA ALA A 47 -7.52 -5.84 5.52
C ALA A 47 -8.68 -5.68 4.54
N ARG A 48 -9.24 -4.49 4.51
CA ARG A 48 -10.16 -4.07 3.45
C ARG A 48 -9.45 -3.04 2.59
N GLN A 49 -9.47 -3.25 1.29
CA GLN A 49 -8.82 -2.38 0.34
C GLN A 49 -9.81 -1.94 -0.74
N ARG A 50 -9.82 -0.64 -1.01
CA ARG A 50 -10.53 -0.04 -2.15
C ARG A 50 -9.54 0.62 -3.08
N ILE A 51 -9.81 0.50 -4.36
CA ILE A 51 -9.04 1.15 -5.42
C ILE A 51 -10.03 1.89 -6.30
N SER A 52 -9.74 3.16 -6.56
CA SER A 52 -10.54 4.03 -7.41
C SER A 52 -9.65 4.98 -8.18
N ALA A 53 -10.25 5.75 -9.08
CA ALA A 53 -9.59 6.84 -9.77
C ALA A 53 -10.14 8.17 -9.24
N VAL A 54 -9.24 9.11 -8.96
CA VAL A 54 -9.59 10.44 -8.45
C VAL A 54 -8.78 11.51 -9.17
N PRO A 55 -9.30 12.74 -9.31
CA PRO A 55 -8.50 13.85 -9.83
C PRO A 55 -7.48 14.33 -8.79
N ALA A 56 -6.32 14.75 -9.25
CA ALA A 56 -5.31 15.35 -8.37
C ALA A 56 -5.77 16.71 -7.86
N SER A 57 -5.78 16.89 -6.53
CA SER A 57 -5.91 18.20 -5.92
C SER A 57 -4.67 19.06 -6.21
N PRO A 58 -4.73 20.39 -6.12
CA PRO A 58 -3.57 21.25 -6.38
C PRO A 58 -2.33 20.86 -5.55
N ASP A 59 -2.50 20.57 -4.26
CA ASP A 59 -1.39 20.21 -3.38
C ASP A 59 -0.76 18.87 -3.73
N VAL A 60 -1.58 17.89 -4.02
CA VAL A 60 -1.10 16.56 -4.44
C VAL A 60 -0.47 16.61 -5.82
N ALA A 61 -1.06 17.39 -6.73
CA ALA A 61 -0.51 17.58 -8.08
C ALA A 61 0.90 18.17 -8.02
N ASP A 62 1.12 19.15 -7.16
CA ASP A 62 2.44 19.74 -6.93
C ASP A 62 3.41 18.71 -6.37
N ALA A 63 3.02 17.96 -5.35
CA ALA A 63 3.84 16.92 -4.75
C ALA A 63 4.21 15.77 -5.70
N LEU A 64 3.32 15.44 -6.63
CA LEU A 64 3.50 14.34 -7.61
C LEU A 64 4.03 14.80 -8.97
N ASP A 65 4.26 16.09 -9.13
CA ASP A 65 4.71 16.70 -10.40
C ASP A 65 3.78 16.33 -11.57
N VAL A 66 2.49 16.55 -11.36
CA VAL A 66 1.43 16.41 -12.35
C VAL A 66 0.57 17.67 -12.38
N ARG A 67 -0.25 17.83 -13.40
CA ARG A 67 -1.19 18.95 -13.47
C ARG A 67 -2.35 18.75 -12.49
N PRO A 68 -2.87 19.82 -11.86
CA PRO A 68 -4.11 19.74 -11.10
C PRO A 68 -5.25 19.13 -11.94
N GLY A 69 -6.02 18.22 -11.36
CA GLY A 69 -7.08 17.51 -12.07
C GLY A 69 -6.62 16.27 -12.85
N SER A 70 -5.30 16.01 -12.94
CA SER A 70 -4.80 14.78 -13.55
C SER A 70 -5.36 13.55 -12.83
N PRO A 71 -5.67 12.45 -13.57
CA PRO A 71 -6.15 11.22 -12.94
C PRO A 71 -5.04 10.57 -12.09
N LEU A 72 -5.42 10.15 -10.91
CA LEU A 72 -4.59 9.36 -10.00
C LEU A 72 -5.28 8.07 -9.61
N ILE A 73 -4.51 7.04 -9.32
CA ILE A 73 -5.01 5.83 -8.67
C ILE A 73 -5.04 6.07 -7.18
N GLU A 74 -6.23 5.99 -6.59
CA GLU A 74 -6.41 6.06 -5.13
C GLU A 74 -6.52 4.66 -4.55
N LEU A 75 -5.72 4.38 -3.54
CA LEU A 75 -5.79 3.16 -2.75
C LEU A 75 -6.05 3.52 -1.29
N VAL A 76 -7.12 2.95 -0.73
CA VAL A 76 -7.41 3.07 0.69
C VAL A 76 -7.41 1.67 1.29
N ARG A 77 -6.57 1.45 2.30
CA ARG A 77 -6.47 0.18 3.01
C ARG A 77 -6.66 0.39 4.50
N VAL A 78 -7.57 -0.37 5.08
CA VAL A 78 -7.71 -0.47 6.53
C VAL A 78 -7.32 -1.87 6.96
N VAL A 79 -6.39 -1.95 7.90
CA VAL A 79 -5.91 -3.20 8.47
C VAL A 79 -6.56 -3.38 9.84
N TYR A 80 -7.02 -4.59 10.12
CA TYR A 80 -7.69 -4.97 11.37
C TYR A 80 -6.90 -6.04 12.09
N ASP A 81 -6.92 -5.98 13.42
CA ASP A 81 -6.38 -7.03 14.27
C ASP A 81 -7.37 -8.22 14.43
N GLN A 82 -6.97 -9.20 15.23
CA GLN A 82 -7.78 -10.39 15.52
C GLN A 82 -9.11 -10.09 16.22
N ASP A 83 -9.23 -8.96 16.89
CA ASP A 83 -10.43 -8.51 17.61
C ASP A 83 -11.31 -7.58 16.77
N GLY A 84 -10.94 -7.36 15.51
CA GLY A 84 -11.67 -6.50 14.59
C GLY A 84 -11.40 -5.00 14.78
N ASN A 85 -10.37 -4.61 15.55
CA ASN A 85 -9.97 -3.22 15.71
C ASN A 85 -9.13 -2.75 14.51
N GLY A 86 -9.42 -1.55 14.00
CA GLY A 86 -8.59 -0.91 12.99
C GLY A 86 -7.23 -0.51 13.58
N VAL A 87 -6.15 -1.01 13.01
CA VAL A 87 -4.78 -0.79 13.48
C VAL A 87 -3.91 -0.01 12.51
N GLU A 88 -4.34 0.12 11.27
CA GLU A 88 -3.70 0.95 10.26
C GLU A 88 -4.73 1.47 9.27
N HIS A 89 -4.62 2.74 8.91
CA HIS A 89 -5.35 3.34 7.79
C HIS A 89 -4.33 3.94 6.82
N LEU A 90 -4.24 3.34 5.63
CA LEU A 90 -3.39 3.82 4.54
C LEU A 90 -4.26 4.52 3.49
N HIS A 91 -3.90 5.74 3.14
CA HIS A 91 -4.39 6.46 1.96
C HIS A 91 -3.21 6.73 1.03
N ALA A 92 -3.28 6.18 -0.16
CA ALA A 92 -2.22 6.31 -1.15
C ALA A 92 -2.76 6.84 -2.47
N LEU A 93 -2.02 7.76 -3.07
CA LEU A 93 -2.29 8.30 -4.39
C LEU A 93 -1.09 8.01 -5.28
N TYR A 94 -1.33 7.38 -6.42
CA TYR A 94 -0.29 6.97 -7.36
C TYR A 94 -0.47 7.62 -8.72
N ARG A 95 0.63 7.95 -9.35
CA ARG A 95 0.64 8.37 -10.76
C ARG A 95 0.38 7.14 -11.64
N PRO A 96 -0.67 7.13 -12.48
CA PRO A 96 -0.99 5.98 -13.32
C PRO A 96 0.02 5.73 -14.45
N ASP A 97 0.81 6.74 -14.82
CA ASP A 97 1.88 6.60 -15.82
C ASP A 97 3.14 5.87 -15.27
N ARG A 98 3.22 5.70 -13.94
CA ARG A 98 4.36 5.09 -13.24
C ARG A 98 4.00 3.94 -12.32
N TYR A 99 2.73 3.65 -12.17
CA TYR A 99 2.23 2.61 -11.29
C TYR A 99 1.16 1.79 -11.98
N THR A 100 1.36 0.48 -11.98
CA THR A 100 0.38 -0.50 -12.47
C THR A 100 0.03 -1.43 -11.33
N LEU A 101 -1.25 -1.71 -11.19
CA LEU A 101 -1.76 -2.70 -10.26
C LEU A 101 -2.03 -3.99 -11.03
N GLU A 102 -1.30 -5.06 -10.68
CA GLU A 102 -1.36 -6.34 -11.37
C GLU A 102 -1.61 -7.46 -10.38
N PHE A 103 -2.58 -8.32 -10.70
CA PHE A 103 -2.92 -9.49 -9.91
C PHE A 103 -2.94 -10.73 -10.80
N ASP A 104 -2.41 -11.82 -10.29
CA ASP A 104 -2.68 -13.14 -10.84
C ASP A 104 -3.98 -13.66 -10.24
N LEU A 105 -4.87 -14.17 -11.10
CA LEU A 105 -6.16 -14.70 -10.69
C LEU A 105 -6.22 -16.18 -11.02
N VAL A 106 -6.80 -16.95 -10.11
CA VAL A 106 -7.13 -18.36 -10.35
C VAL A 106 -8.62 -18.57 -10.24
N ARG A 107 -9.10 -19.53 -11.00
CA ARG A 107 -10.48 -19.94 -10.92
C ARG A 107 -10.71 -20.67 -9.61
N SER A 108 -11.69 -20.22 -8.85
CA SER A 108 -12.10 -20.80 -7.57
C SER A 108 -13.61 -21.03 -7.53
N GLY A 109 -14.05 -21.79 -6.54
CA GLY A 109 -15.46 -22.09 -6.32
C GLY A 109 -15.90 -23.42 -6.92
N THR A 110 -17.19 -23.73 -6.70
CA THR A 110 -17.83 -24.94 -7.19
C THR A 110 -18.31 -24.81 -8.64
N ALA A 111 -18.76 -25.91 -9.25
CA ALA A 111 -19.35 -25.88 -10.59
C ALA A 111 -20.56 -24.91 -10.72
N GLU A 112 -21.25 -24.62 -9.61
CA GLU A 112 -22.40 -23.75 -9.54
C GLU A 112 -22.06 -22.29 -9.25
N ALA A 113 -20.90 -22.01 -8.63
CA ALA A 113 -20.44 -20.67 -8.28
C ALA A 113 -18.93 -20.52 -8.61
N LYS A 114 -18.65 -20.19 -9.87
CA LYS A 114 -17.29 -19.98 -10.36
C LYS A 114 -16.90 -18.53 -10.20
N ALA A 115 -15.71 -18.28 -9.66
CA ALA A 115 -15.16 -16.94 -9.49
C ALA A 115 -13.64 -16.93 -9.79
N TRP A 116 -13.16 -15.74 -10.09
CA TRP A 116 -11.73 -15.47 -10.13
C TRP A 116 -11.29 -15.00 -8.76
N SER A 117 -10.22 -15.59 -8.22
CA SER A 117 -9.67 -15.21 -6.91
C SER A 117 -8.20 -14.83 -7.04
N PRO A 118 -7.77 -13.74 -6.38
CA PRO A 118 -6.38 -13.35 -6.37
C PRO A 118 -5.48 -14.40 -5.73
N VAL A 119 -4.28 -14.56 -6.29
CA VAL A 119 -3.21 -15.41 -5.76
C VAL A 119 -2.05 -14.52 -5.32
N ALA A 120 -1.46 -14.79 -4.15
CA ALA A 120 -0.26 -14.11 -3.72
C ALA A 120 0.90 -14.42 -4.66
N ARG A 121 1.48 -13.40 -5.31
CA ARG A 121 2.74 -13.50 -6.03
C ARG A 121 3.88 -13.63 -5.04
N LYS A 122 4.76 -14.63 -5.24
CA LYS A 122 6.05 -14.62 -4.57
C LYS A 122 6.84 -13.40 -5.05
N PRO A 123 7.44 -12.60 -4.15
CA PRO A 123 8.28 -11.49 -4.58
C PRO A 123 9.39 -12.03 -5.48
N ALA A 124 9.58 -11.40 -6.65
CA ALA A 124 10.68 -11.73 -7.53
C ALA A 124 11.99 -11.56 -6.76
N ARG A 125 12.82 -12.62 -6.70
CA ARG A 125 14.18 -12.47 -6.19
C ARG A 125 14.87 -11.45 -7.09
N ARG A 126 15.21 -10.30 -6.53
CA ARG A 126 16.17 -9.41 -7.16
C ARG A 126 17.49 -10.19 -7.21
N ASN A 127 17.82 -10.71 -8.37
CA ASN A 127 19.18 -11.12 -8.67
C ASN A 127 20.02 -9.85 -8.70
N GLY A 128 20.58 -9.49 -7.56
CA GLY A 128 21.62 -8.51 -7.46
C GLY A 128 22.89 -9.09 -8.10
N LYS A 129 23.07 -8.90 -9.40
CA LYS A 129 24.41 -8.89 -9.94
C LYS A 129 25.01 -7.52 -9.57
N LEU A 130 25.76 -7.52 -8.49
CA LEU A 130 26.82 -6.53 -8.30
C LEU A 130 27.81 -6.79 -9.43
N SER A 131 27.81 -5.93 -10.44
CA SER A 131 28.95 -5.80 -11.35
C SER A 131 29.95 -4.88 -10.68
N ASN A 132 31.19 -5.36 -10.60
CA ASN A 132 32.36 -4.62 -10.14
C ASN A 132 32.53 -3.27 -10.88
#